data_7e1f7ab4669ccd8cef6864fbb1b1b335
#
_entry.id   7e1f7ab4669ccd8cef6864fbb1b1b335
#
_cell.length_a   1.000
_cell.length_b   1.000
_cell.length_c   1.000
_cell.angle_alpha   90.00
_cell.angle_beta   90.00
_cell.angle_gamma   90.00
#
_symmetry.space_group_name_H-M   'P 1'
#
loop_
_entity.id
_entity.type
_entity.pdbx_description
1 polymer ?
#
loop_
_entity_poly.entity_id
_entity_poly.type
_entity_poly.pdbx_seq_one_letter_code
_entity_poly.pdbx_strand_id
1 'polypeptide(L)'
;MREVNVSKITDAVKQLCIETNRILPADLEETICKACKTETNDTGKAILNDLCRNMDAAREMQIPICQDTGMAVVFVEVGQDVHFIGGDFEQAIHEGVRQGYVEGLLRLSVVGDPLERKNTNDNTPAVIHTRIVPGDKVELLVAPKGFGS
;
A
#
# COMPACT_ATOMS: atom_id res chain seq x y z
N MET A 1 -10.98 -19.38 19.98
CA MET A 1 -9.72 -18.98 19.33
C MET A 1 -9.87 -19.25 17.84
N ARG A 2 -9.66 -18.25 17.00
CA ARG A 2 -9.81 -18.37 15.54
C ARG A 2 -8.44 -18.63 14.90
N GLU A 3 -8.32 -19.72 14.17
CA GLU A 3 -7.11 -19.99 13.39
C GLU A 3 -7.11 -19.20 12.07
N VAL A 4 -5.99 -18.55 11.78
CA VAL A 4 -5.75 -17.81 10.54
C VAL A 4 -4.45 -18.32 9.92
N ASN A 5 -4.56 -18.92 8.75
CA ASN A 5 -3.37 -19.33 8.00
C ASN A 5 -2.66 -18.08 7.45
N VAL A 6 -1.36 -18.00 7.70
CA VAL A 6 -0.56 -16.83 7.28
C VAL A 6 -0.51 -16.64 5.76
N SER A 7 -0.78 -17.67 4.95
CA SER A 7 -0.92 -17.52 3.51
C SER A 7 -1.99 -16.52 3.11
N LYS A 8 -3.09 -16.42 3.90
CA LYS A 8 -4.13 -15.41 3.68
C LYS A 8 -3.64 -13.99 3.95
N ILE A 9 -2.70 -13.84 4.89
CA ILE A 9 -2.03 -12.55 5.15
C ILE A 9 -1.17 -12.17 3.95
N THR A 10 -0.37 -13.11 3.44
CA THR A 10 0.44 -12.92 2.23
C THR A 10 -0.40 -12.46 1.04
N ASP A 11 -1.48 -13.19 0.76
CA ASP A 11 -2.37 -12.87 -0.38
C ASP A 11 -3.03 -11.50 -0.21
N ALA A 12 -3.51 -11.18 1.00
CA ALA A 12 -4.14 -9.91 1.28
C ALA A 12 -3.15 -8.73 1.16
N VAL A 13 -1.95 -8.85 1.73
CA VAL A 13 -0.90 -7.81 1.65
C VAL A 13 -0.47 -7.60 0.21
N LYS A 14 -0.26 -8.68 -0.56
CA LYS A 14 0.05 -8.62 -1.99
C LYS A 14 -0.99 -7.78 -2.75
N GLN A 15 -2.26 -8.12 -2.58
CA GLN A 15 -3.35 -7.43 -3.26
C GLN A 15 -3.43 -5.95 -2.83
N LEU A 16 -3.35 -5.68 -1.54
CA LEU A 16 -3.35 -4.32 -1.00
C LEU A 16 -2.19 -3.47 -1.53
N CYS A 17 -0.97 -4.02 -1.64
CA CYS A 17 0.16 -3.31 -2.22
C CYS A 17 -0.11 -2.86 -3.66
N ILE A 18 -0.76 -3.71 -4.47
CA ILE A 18 -1.09 -3.39 -5.86
C ILE A 18 -2.22 -2.36 -5.92
N GLU A 19 -3.30 -2.58 -5.18
CA GLU A 19 -4.50 -1.74 -5.23
C GLU A 19 -4.23 -0.33 -4.71
N THR A 20 -3.57 -0.18 -3.57
CA THR A 20 -3.31 1.13 -2.95
C THR A 20 -2.38 2.02 -3.77
N ASN A 21 -1.59 1.44 -4.67
CA ASN A 21 -0.77 2.21 -5.61
C ASN A 21 -1.54 2.62 -6.88
N ARG A 22 -2.71 2.03 -7.15
CA ARG A 22 -3.51 2.28 -8.37
C ARG A 22 -4.79 3.04 -8.12
N ILE A 23 -5.34 2.94 -6.92
CA ILE A 23 -6.65 3.49 -6.57
C ILE A 23 -6.53 4.25 -5.26
N LEU A 24 -6.92 5.53 -5.28
CA LEU A 24 -7.04 6.31 -4.05
C LEU A 24 -8.28 5.90 -3.24
N PRO A 25 -8.25 6.06 -1.92
CA PRO A 25 -9.46 6.00 -1.09
C PRO A 25 -10.53 6.97 -1.60
N ALA A 26 -11.79 6.54 -1.54
CA ALA A 26 -12.90 7.29 -2.11
C ALA A 26 -13.08 8.71 -1.53
N ASP A 27 -12.79 8.89 -0.25
CA ASP A 27 -12.85 10.19 0.44
C ASP A 27 -11.76 11.15 -0.07
N LEU A 28 -10.57 10.66 -0.39
CA LEU A 28 -9.49 11.44 -1.00
C LEU A 28 -9.83 11.83 -2.43
N GLU A 29 -10.29 10.90 -3.24
CA GLU A 29 -10.74 11.14 -4.62
C GLU A 29 -11.85 12.19 -4.65
N GLU A 30 -12.88 12.05 -3.79
CA GLU A 30 -13.97 13.02 -3.68
C GLU A 30 -13.46 14.41 -3.27
N THR A 31 -12.50 14.48 -2.35
CA THR A 31 -11.91 15.75 -1.89
C THR A 31 -11.19 16.46 -3.03
N ILE A 32 -10.39 15.75 -3.83
CA ILE A 32 -9.71 16.31 -5.01
C ILE A 32 -10.72 16.79 -6.03
N CYS A 33 -11.74 15.98 -6.32
CA CYS A 33 -12.79 16.35 -7.29
C CYS A 33 -13.64 17.56 -6.83
N LYS A 34 -13.87 17.70 -5.53
CA LYS A 34 -14.51 18.90 -4.97
C LYS A 34 -13.62 20.12 -5.10
N ALA A 35 -12.34 20.02 -4.76
CA ALA A 35 -11.38 21.09 -4.89
C ALA A 35 -11.30 21.60 -6.35
N CYS A 36 -11.31 20.70 -7.32
CA CYS A 36 -11.32 21.06 -8.75
C CYS A 36 -12.54 21.94 -9.14
N LYS A 37 -13.69 21.70 -8.51
CA LYS A 37 -14.92 22.49 -8.79
C LYS A 37 -14.93 23.86 -8.13
N THR A 38 -14.21 24.03 -7.02
CA THR A 38 -14.20 25.26 -6.21
C THR A 38 -12.96 26.13 -6.43
N GLU A 39 -11.92 25.60 -7.06
CA GLU A 39 -10.71 26.35 -7.38
C GLU A 39 -11.01 27.50 -8.35
N THR A 40 -10.50 28.68 -8.05
CA THR A 40 -10.70 29.89 -8.84
C THR A 40 -9.49 30.30 -9.67
N ASN A 41 -8.29 29.82 -9.27
CA ASN A 41 -7.07 30.07 -10.04
C ASN A 41 -6.99 29.12 -11.24
N ASP A 42 -6.80 29.66 -12.44
CA ASP A 42 -6.78 28.86 -13.68
C ASP A 42 -5.68 27.78 -13.68
N THR A 43 -4.48 28.11 -13.18
CA THR A 43 -3.38 27.13 -13.07
C THR A 43 -3.71 26.04 -12.05
N GLY A 44 -4.23 26.43 -10.89
CA GLY A 44 -4.67 25.48 -9.86
C GLY A 44 -5.74 24.54 -10.37
N LYS A 45 -6.72 25.07 -11.09
CA LYS A 45 -7.79 24.30 -11.71
C LYS A 45 -7.28 23.32 -12.77
N ALA A 46 -6.33 23.76 -13.61
CA ALA A 46 -5.71 22.88 -14.60
C ALA A 46 -4.98 21.71 -13.92
N ILE A 47 -4.20 21.96 -12.88
CA ILE A 47 -3.48 20.93 -12.11
C ILE A 47 -4.46 19.93 -11.48
N LEU A 48 -5.51 20.42 -10.83
CA LEU A 48 -6.52 19.55 -10.21
C LEU A 48 -7.25 18.69 -11.24
N ASN A 49 -7.55 19.23 -12.41
CA ASN A 49 -8.12 18.46 -13.52
C ASN A 49 -7.15 17.36 -14.00
N ASP A 50 -5.86 17.66 -14.10
CA ASP A 50 -4.85 16.65 -14.46
C ASP A 50 -4.73 15.55 -13.40
N LEU A 51 -4.85 15.88 -12.12
CA LEU A 51 -4.90 14.87 -11.04
C LEU A 51 -6.12 13.95 -11.19
N CYS A 52 -7.31 14.49 -11.47
CA CYS A 52 -8.50 13.69 -11.72
C CYS A 52 -8.31 12.76 -12.92
N ARG A 53 -7.82 13.29 -14.05
CA ARG A 53 -7.53 12.48 -15.26
C ARG A 53 -6.49 11.40 -15.00
N ASN A 54 -5.48 11.69 -14.18
CA ASN A 54 -4.46 10.71 -13.79
C ASN A 54 -5.07 9.55 -12.97
N MET A 55 -5.98 9.83 -12.04
CA MET A 55 -6.68 8.79 -11.29
C MET A 55 -7.50 7.87 -12.21
N ASP A 56 -8.22 8.45 -13.17
CA ASP A 56 -8.99 7.68 -14.16
C ASP A 56 -8.06 6.83 -15.03
N ALA A 57 -7.00 7.40 -15.56
CA ALA A 57 -6.01 6.69 -16.37
C ALA A 57 -5.33 5.55 -15.61
N ALA A 58 -4.94 5.77 -14.35
CA ALA A 58 -4.34 4.75 -13.51
C ALA A 58 -5.29 3.55 -13.31
N ARG A 59 -6.58 3.83 -13.08
CA ARG A 59 -7.62 2.81 -12.92
C ARG A 59 -7.89 2.04 -14.20
N GLU A 60 -8.01 2.73 -15.33
CA GLU A 60 -8.31 2.11 -16.64
C GLU A 60 -7.13 1.29 -17.16
N MET A 61 -5.92 1.84 -17.07
CA MET A 61 -4.70 1.20 -17.58
C MET A 61 -4.08 0.21 -16.60
N GLN A 62 -4.59 0.12 -15.35
CA GLN A 62 -4.06 -0.74 -14.29
C GLN A 62 -2.57 -0.46 -13.97
N ILE A 63 -2.21 0.81 -13.97
CA ILE A 63 -0.86 1.30 -13.65
C ILE A 63 -0.86 2.11 -12.36
N PRO A 64 0.30 2.31 -11.70
CA PRO A 64 0.38 3.15 -10.51
C PRO A 64 0.02 4.61 -10.79
N ILE A 65 -0.61 5.27 -9.81
CA ILE A 65 -0.97 6.69 -9.85
C ILE A 65 0.29 7.57 -9.94
N CYS A 66 1.40 7.12 -9.34
CA CYS A 66 2.67 7.83 -9.32
C CYS A 66 3.82 6.86 -9.64
N GLN A 67 4.90 7.37 -10.24
CA GLN A 67 6.12 6.58 -10.46
C GLN A 67 6.85 6.24 -9.13
N ASP A 68 6.62 7.00 -8.07
CA ASP A 68 7.15 6.69 -6.74
C ASP A 68 6.09 5.90 -5.95
N THR A 69 6.19 4.59 -5.99
CA THR A 69 5.35 3.67 -5.23
C THR A 69 5.91 3.36 -3.84
N GLY A 70 7.07 3.93 -3.53
CA GLY A 70 7.65 3.99 -2.19
C GLY A 70 7.97 2.65 -1.54
N MET A 71 7.92 2.64 -0.21
CA MET A 71 7.97 1.44 0.62
C MET A 71 6.56 1.12 1.17
N ALA A 72 6.32 -0.15 1.49
CA ALA A 72 5.09 -0.54 2.14
C ALA A 72 5.18 -0.28 3.65
N VAL A 73 4.24 0.49 4.19
CA VAL A 73 3.99 0.58 5.62
C VAL A 73 2.70 -0.18 5.91
N VAL A 74 2.80 -1.23 6.70
CA VAL A 74 1.70 -2.16 6.98
C VAL A 74 1.26 -1.99 8.42
N PHE A 75 0.01 -1.60 8.62
CA PHE A 75 -0.62 -1.54 9.94
C PHE A 75 -1.52 -2.76 10.10
N VAL A 76 -1.35 -3.46 11.21
CA VAL A 76 -2.12 -4.66 11.51
C VAL A 76 -2.78 -4.56 12.88
N GLU A 77 -4.10 -4.71 12.92
CA GLU A 77 -4.81 -4.97 14.15
C GLU A 77 -5.13 -6.47 14.25
N VAL A 78 -4.60 -7.10 15.29
CA VAL A 78 -4.76 -8.54 15.53
C VAL A 78 -5.68 -8.75 16.71
N GLY A 79 -6.78 -9.44 16.49
CA GLY A 79 -7.68 -9.85 17.56
C GLY A 79 -6.99 -10.78 18.57
N GLN A 80 -7.21 -10.52 19.85
CA GLN A 80 -6.59 -11.28 20.94
C GLN A 80 -6.89 -12.80 20.90
N ASP A 81 -8.01 -13.19 20.28
CA ASP A 81 -8.43 -14.58 20.11
C ASP A 81 -8.00 -15.19 18.77
N VAL A 82 -7.07 -14.56 18.05
CA VAL A 82 -6.47 -15.06 16.81
C VAL A 82 -5.25 -15.92 17.12
N HIS A 83 -5.14 -17.04 16.44
CA HIS A 83 -3.96 -17.88 16.40
C HIS A 83 -3.48 -18.05 14.97
N PHE A 84 -2.26 -17.58 14.67
CA PHE A 84 -1.67 -17.76 13.34
C PHE A 84 -1.09 -19.15 13.19
N ILE A 85 -1.38 -19.79 12.05
CA ILE A 85 -0.89 -21.12 11.67
C ILE A 85 -0.26 -21.08 10.28
N GLY A 86 0.56 -22.07 9.99
CA GLY A 86 1.12 -22.26 8.65
C GLY A 86 2.39 -21.50 8.35
N GLY A 87 2.98 -20.80 9.33
CA GLY A 87 4.25 -20.11 9.17
C GLY A 87 4.41 -18.91 10.11
N ASP A 88 5.43 -18.10 9.84
CA ASP A 88 5.71 -16.88 10.58
C ASP A 88 4.88 -15.70 10.03
N PHE A 89 4.30 -14.92 10.93
CA PHE A 89 3.40 -13.83 10.59
C PHE A 89 4.11 -12.65 9.90
N GLU A 90 5.28 -12.25 10.41
CA GLU A 90 6.02 -11.13 9.82
C GLU A 90 6.59 -11.51 8.45
N GLN A 91 7.11 -12.73 8.34
CA GLN A 91 7.59 -13.25 7.06
C GLN A 91 6.46 -13.32 6.01
N ALA A 92 5.25 -13.67 6.43
CA ALA A 92 4.10 -13.68 5.53
C ALA A 92 3.75 -12.28 5.00
N ILE A 93 3.90 -11.24 5.83
CA ILE A 93 3.73 -9.84 5.39
C ILE A 93 4.83 -9.46 4.40
N HIS A 94 6.11 -9.73 4.71
CA HIS A 94 7.22 -9.45 3.81
C HIS A 94 7.05 -10.17 2.47
N GLU A 95 6.64 -11.42 2.48
CA GLU A 95 6.36 -12.18 1.26
C GLU A 95 5.22 -11.57 0.45
N GLY A 96 4.15 -11.09 1.09
CA GLY A 96 3.07 -10.37 0.44
C GLY A 96 3.53 -9.08 -0.23
N VAL A 97 4.39 -8.30 0.45
CA VAL A 97 5.01 -7.10 -0.11
C VAL A 97 5.90 -7.44 -1.30
N ARG A 98 6.78 -8.44 -1.17
CA ARG A 98 7.65 -8.91 -2.25
C ARG A 98 6.85 -9.27 -3.49
N GLN A 99 5.82 -10.10 -3.35
CA GLN A 99 4.94 -10.48 -4.45
C GLN A 99 4.19 -9.29 -5.03
N GLY A 100 3.62 -8.44 -4.17
CA GLY A 100 2.86 -7.27 -4.60
C GLY A 100 3.68 -6.29 -5.43
N TYR A 101 4.89 -5.98 -5.00
CA TYR A 101 5.77 -5.04 -5.72
C TYR A 101 6.38 -5.63 -6.99
N VAL A 102 6.82 -6.89 -6.96
CA VAL A 102 7.43 -7.54 -8.12
C VAL A 102 6.39 -7.87 -9.19
N GLU A 103 5.30 -8.54 -8.83
CA GLU A 103 4.26 -8.95 -9.79
C GLU A 103 3.35 -7.78 -10.20
N GLY A 104 3.15 -6.80 -9.29
CA GLY A 104 2.43 -5.56 -9.59
C GLY A 104 3.20 -4.57 -10.46
N LEU A 105 4.46 -4.89 -10.79
CA LEU A 105 5.37 -4.02 -11.56
C LEU A 105 5.52 -2.63 -10.92
N LEU A 106 5.57 -2.60 -9.59
CA LEU A 106 5.78 -1.39 -8.81
C LEU A 106 7.29 -1.09 -8.72
N ARG A 107 7.62 0.17 -8.39
CA ARG A 107 9.02 0.57 -8.25
C ARG A 107 9.65 -0.04 -7.00
N LEU A 108 10.79 -0.71 -7.15
CA LEU A 108 11.56 -1.28 -6.06
C LEU A 108 12.49 -0.20 -5.48
N SER A 109 12.10 0.40 -4.35
CA SER A 109 12.77 1.58 -3.77
C SER A 109 13.55 1.29 -2.49
N VAL A 110 13.43 0.07 -1.94
CA VAL A 110 14.01 -0.27 -0.64
C VAL A 110 15.45 -0.73 -0.78
N VAL A 111 16.32 -0.23 0.10
CA VAL A 111 17.70 -0.66 0.24
C VAL A 111 17.89 -1.47 1.52
N GLY A 112 18.77 -2.46 1.49
CA GLY A 112 19.05 -3.32 2.64
C GLY A 112 19.83 -2.60 3.74
N ASP A 113 20.66 -1.64 3.36
CA ASP A 113 21.45 -0.80 4.27
C ASP A 113 21.51 0.63 3.74
N PRO A 114 21.24 1.65 4.58
CA PRO A 114 21.20 3.05 4.16
C PRO A 114 22.57 3.61 3.77
N LEU A 115 23.67 3.05 4.26
CA LEU A 115 25.04 3.48 3.94
C LEU A 115 25.53 2.83 2.65
N GLU A 116 25.35 1.52 2.51
CA GLU A 116 25.73 0.78 1.30
C GLU A 116 24.79 1.05 0.12
N ARG A 117 23.53 1.42 0.39
CA ARG A 117 22.49 1.74 -0.59
C ARG A 117 22.22 0.65 -1.63
N LYS A 118 22.47 -0.59 -1.25
CA LYS A 118 22.22 -1.74 -2.11
C LYS A 118 20.74 -2.10 -2.11
N ASN A 119 20.08 -2.01 -3.27
CA ASN A 119 18.67 -2.35 -3.42
C ASN A 119 18.41 -3.82 -3.08
N THR A 120 17.30 -4.09 -2.40
CA THR A 120 16.89 -5.46 -2.04
C THR A 120 16.28 -6.23 -3.22
N ASN A 121 15.88 -5.54 -4.28
CA ASN A 121 15.24 -6.07 -5.50
C ASN A 121 13.87 -6.74 -5.29
N ASP A 122 13.26 -6.53 -4.15
CA ASP A 122 11.93 -7.08 -3.84
C ASP A 122 11.07 -6.14 -2.98
N ASN A 123 11.59 -4.94 -2.70
CA ASN A 123 10.97 -3.89 -1.88
C ASN A 123 10.71 -4.27 -0.42
N THR A 124 11.44 -5.26 0.10
CA THR A 124 11.45 -5.60 1.53
C THR A 124 12.72 -5.10 2.23
N PRO A 125 12.70 -4.94 3.57
CA PRO A 125 11.57 -5.19 4.46
C PRO A 125 10.48 -4.13 4.37
N ALA A 126 9.25 -4.52 4.67
CA ALA A 126 8.17 -3.58 4.97
C ALA A 126 8.36 -2.97 6.37
N VAL A 127 7.79 -1.80 6.60
CA VAL A 127 7.59 -1.28 7.95
C VAL A 127 6.29 -1.86 8.49
N ILE A 128 6.33 -2.57 9.61
CA ILE A 128 5.17 -3.26 10.17
C ILE A 128 4.84 -2.69 11.55
N HIS A 129 3.60 -2.24 11.72
CA HIS A 129 3.04 -1.80 12.99
C HIS A 129 1.92 -2.73 13.40
N THR A 130 2.13 -3.52 14.45
CA THR A 130 1.14 -4.47 14.95
C THR A 130 0.54 -3.99 16.28
N ARG A 131 -0.78 -4.05 16.38
CA ARG A 131 -1.54 -3.76 17.58
C ARG A 131 -2.46 -4.93 17.91
N ILE A 132 -2.49 -5.34 19.17
CA ILE A 132 -3.45 -6.35 19.65
C ILE A 132 -4.72 -5.62 20.11
N VAL A 133 -5.87 -6.10 19.65
CA VAL A 133 -7.21 -5.55 19.94
C VAL A 133 -8.14 -6.67 20.46
N PRO A 134 -9.23 -6.37 21.15
CA PRO A 134 -10.22 -7.38 21.53
C PRO A 134 -10.84 -8.07 20.32
N GLY A 135 -11.17 -9.36 20.44
CA GLY A 135 -11.90 -10.13 19.43
C GLY A 135 -11.03 -11.10 18.63
N ASP A 136 -11.53 -11.56 17.49
CA ASP A 136 -10.95 -12.62 16.67
C ASP A 136 -10.74 -12.23 15.20
N LYS A 137 -10.73 -10.93 14.91
CA LYS A 137 -10.50 -10.42 13.56
C LYS A 137 -9.04 -10.02 13.37
N VAL A 138 -8.59 -10.02 12.12
CA VAL A 138 -7.34 -9.40 11.68
C VAL A 138 -7.72 -8.33 10.67
N GLU A 139 -7.28 -7.10 10.92
CA GLU A 139 -7.45 -5.98 9.99
C GLU A 139 -6.08 -5.54 9.47
N LEU A 140 -5.98 -5.34 8.17
CA LEU A 140 -4.76 -4.95 7.48
C LEU A 140 -4.99 -3.64 6.74
N LEU A 141 -4.07 -2.70 6.90
CA LEU A 141 -3.99 -1.48 6.11
C LEU A 141 -2.58 -1.37 5.54
N VAL A 142 -2.48 -1.14 4.25
CA VAL A 142 -1.21 -0.88 3.57
C VAL A 142 -1.18 0.56 3.10
N ALA A 143 -0.15 1.30 3.52
CA ALA A 143 0.10 2.66 3.10
C ALA A 143 1.42 2.73 2.32
N PRO A 144 1.39 2.92 0.99
CA PRO A 144 2.59 3.18 0.23
C PRO A 144 3.20 4.52 0.64
N LYS A 145 4.46 4.51 1.05
CA LYS A 145 5.19 5.71 1.50
C LYS A 145 6.26 6.07 0.50
N GLY A 146 5.99 7.07 -0.33
CA GLY A 146 6.98 7.63 -1.25
C GLY A 146 8.12 8.37 -0.53
N PHE A 147 9.25 8.52 -1.23
CA PHE A 147 10.45 9.19 -0.70
C PHE A 147 10.76 10.51 -1.40
N GLY A 148 10.02 10.85 -2.45
CA GLY A 148 10.27 12.02 -3.28
C GLY A 148 9.64 13.32 -2.78
N SER A 149 8.96 13.30 -1.67
CA SER A 149 8.27 14.48 -1.13
C SER A 149 8.53 14.68 0.33
#